data_05308b120a2871d9d782c241d2e00965
#
_entry.id   05308b120a2871d9d782c241d2e00965
#
_cell.length_a   1.000
_cell.length_b   1.000
_cell.length_c   1.000
_cell.angle_alpha   90.00
_cell.angle_beta   90.00
_cell.angle_gamma   90.00
#
_symmetry.space_group_name_H-M   'P 1'
#
loop_
_entity.id
_entity.type
_entity.pdbx_description
1 polymer ?
#
loop_
_entity_poly.entity_id
_entity_poly.type
_entity_poly.pdbx_seq_one_letter_code
_entity_poly.pdbx_strand_id
1 'polypeptide(L)'
;MSCKQPNQPAACPRDFGTMPDCAPLAVPYVPFQQTNASKYSSQEALSQGTLFPGLNLPFHLKTVGTAVPKTPLTELQALCFVVHELGLYLDTHQDDQEAFALFQKYSALAESARAAYVERCGPLRQMDAAADDRYTWLDGPWPWESTAGQEVEC
;
A
#
# COMPACT_ATOMS: atom_id res chain seq x y z
N MET A 1 20.51 27.18 37.62
CA MET A 1 19.62 26.01 37.63
C MET A 1 19.79 25.28 36.29
N SER A 2 20.55 24.19 36.31
CA SER A 2 20.85 23.42 35.10
C SER A 2 19.71 22.45 34.85
N CYS A 3 18.95 22.62 33.77
CA CYS A 3 17.98 21.64 33.34
C CYS A 3 18.74 20.41 32.84
N LYS A 4 18.75 19.35 33.65
CA LYS A 4 19.11 18.01 33.17
C LYS A 4 18.09 17.61 32.10
N GLN A 5 18.56 17.44 30.88
CA GLN A 5 17.79 16.74 29.86
C GLN A 5 17.48 15.34 30.38
N PRO A 6 16.22 14.90 30.37
CA PRO A 6 15.89 13.53 30.68
C PRO A 6 16.53 12.61 29.61
N ASN A 7 17.08 11.50 30.07
CA ASN A 7 17.66 10.40 29.28
C ASN A 7 17.13 10.32 27.85
N GLN A 8 18.05 10.36 26.88
CA GLN A 8 17.72 9.92 25.54
C GLN A 8 17.17 8.49 25.64
N PRO A 9 15.96 8.23 25.19
CA PRO A 9 15.44 6.87 25.17
C PRO A 9 16.35 6.02 24.30
N ALA A 10 16.57 4.78 24.75
CA ALA A 10 17.27 3.76 23.98
C ALA A 10 16.79 3.76 22.54
N ALA A 11 17.72 3.55 21.58
CA ALA A 11 17.41 3.56 20.15
C ALA A 11 16.12 2.75 19.88
N CYS A 12 15.09 3.43 19.35
CA CYS A 12 13.86 2.77 19.01
C CYS A 12 14.13 1.65 18.02
N PRO A 13 13.69 0.42 18.31
CA PRO A 13 13.72 -0.64 17.33
C PRO A 13 12.86 -0.20 16.13
N ARG A 14 13.43 -0.22 14.94
CA ARG A 14 12.81 0.30 13.71
C ARG A 14 11.66 -0.54 13.15
N ASP A 15 11.31 -1.65 13.82
CA ASP A 15 10.45 -2.69 13.26
C ASP A 15 9.07 -2.80 13.92
N PHE A 16 8.63 -1.80 14.68
CA PHE A 16 7.33 -1.85 15.34
C PHE A 16 6.23 -1.23 14.50
N GLY A 17 5.22 -2.02 14.17
CA GLY A 17 3.98 -1.59 13.53
C GLY A 17 2.94 -1.00 14.50
N THR A 18 3.37 -0.42 15.62
CA THR A 18 2.53 0.33 16.57
C THR A 18 3.19 1.67 16.83
N MET A 19 2.38 2.67 17.22
CA MET A 19 2.93 3.98 17.59
C MET A 19 3.83 3.80 18.82
N PRO A 20 5.16 3.76 18.68
CA PRO A 20 6.05 3.59 19.82
C PRO A 20 6.21 4.91 20.54
N ASP A 21 6.53 4.85 21.85
CA ASP A 21 6.80 6.03 22.69
C ASP A 21 7.88 6.96 22.13
N CYS A 22 8.65 6.49 21.16
CA CYS A 22 9.77 7.15 20.54
C CYS A 22 9.56 7.58 19.10
N ALA A 23 8.36 7.39 18.52
CA ALA A 23 8.08 7.90 17.18
C ALA A 23 8.07 9.43 17.20
N PRO A 24 8.80 10.11 16.29
CA PRO A 24 8.67 11.55 16.16
C PRO A 24 7.25 11.87 15.65
N LEU A 25 6.57 12.75 16.36
CA LEU A 25 5.20 13.15 16.05
C LEU A 25 5.17 14.56 15.50
N ALA A 26 4.36 14.77 14.44
CA ALA A 26 3.94 16.10 14.04
C ALA A 26 2.78 16.58 14.91
N VAL A 27 2.54 17.87 14.93
CA VAL A 27 1.29 18.44 15.44
C VAL A 27 0.28 18.39 14.29
N PRO A 28 -0.82 17.66 14.41
CA PRO A 28 -1.55 17.10 15.56
C PRO A 28 -1.32 15.59 15.85
N TYR A 29 -0.13 15.20 16.18
CA TYR A 29 0.22 13.82 16.59
C TYR A 29 0.23 12.79 15.45
N VAL A 30 0.63 13.20 14.26
CA VAL A 30 0.89 12.32 13.13
C VAL A 30 2.38 11.97 13.10
N PRO A 31 2.79 10.71 12.93
CA PRO A 31 4.20 10.34 12.86
C PRO A 31 4.85 10.90 11.58
N PHE A 32 6.08 11.35 11.68
CA PHE A 32 6.89 11.68 10.52
C PHE A 32 7.40 10.41 9.85
N GLN A 33 7.47 10.42 8.52
CA GLN A 33 8.13 9.39 7.74
C GLN A 33 9.63 9.33 8.10
N GLN A 34 10.11 8.13 8.42
CA GLN A 34 11.51 7.87 8.72
C GLN A 34 12.28 7.59 7.43
N THR A 35 13.54 8.03 7.36
CA THR A 35 14.48 7.61 6.31
C THR A 35 14.91 6.16 6.52
N ASN A 36 15.13 5.43 5.44
CA ASN A 36 15.53 4.00 5.48
C ASN A 36 14.62 3.13 6.35
N ALA A 37 13.33 3.42 6.37
CA ALA A 37 12.36 2.64 7.13
C ALA A 37 12.23 1.23 6.56
N SER A 38 12.06 0.24 7.46
CA SER A 38 11.65 -1.12 7.08
C SER A 38 10.32 -1.09 6.33
N LYS A 39 10.09 -2.10 5.52
CA LYS A 39 8.89 -2.18 4.66
C LYS A 39 8.19 -3.51 4.87
N TYR A 40 6.87 -3.51 4.88
CA TYR A 40 6.05 -4.70 4.82
C TYR A 40 6.15 -5.39 3.44
N SER A 41 5.77 -6.64 3.36
CA SER A 41 5.47 -7.26 2.06
C SER A 41 4.26 -6.58 1.41
N SER A 42 4.08 -6.72 0.08
CA SER A 42 2.96 -6.09 -0.64
C SER A 42 1.58 -6.49 -0.08
N GLN A 43 1.41 -7.75 0.30
CA GLN A 43 0.15 -8.24 0.90
C GLN A 43 -0.06 -7.72 2.33
N GLU A 44 1.00 -7.68 3.13
CA GLU A 44 0.93 -7.10 4.48
C GLU A 44 0.64 -5.61 4.43
N ALA A 45 1.31 -4.87 3.54
CA ALA A 45 1.09 -3.44 3.36
C ALA A 45 -0.38 -3.14 3.05
N LEU A 46 -0.99 -3.88 2.14
CA LEU A 46 -2.40 -3.73 1.80
C LEU A 46 -3.32 -4.01 3.00
N SER A 47 -3.02 -5.04 3.80
CA SER A 47 -3.82 -5.39 4.97
C SER A 47 -3.63 -4.43 6.16
N GLN A 48 -2.44 -3.83 6.29
CA GLN A 48 -2.12 -2.88 7.36
C GLN A 48 -2.49 -1.43 7.01
N GLY A 49 -2.72 -1.11 5.73
CA GLY A 49 -3.04 0.23 5.26
C GLY A 49 -1.83 1.16 5.18
N THR A 50 -0.63 0.62 5.24
CA THR A 50 0.64 1.33 4.99
C THR A 50 1.75 0.35 4.61
N LEU A 51 2.69 0.82 3.79
CA LEU A 51 3.91 0.07 3.47
C LEU A 51 4.91 0.08 4.63
N PHE A 52 4.86 1.09 5.50
CA PHE A 52 5.87 1.37 6.50
C PHE A 52 5.39 1.03 7.92
N PRO A 53 6.01 0.03 8.61
CA PRO A 53 5.62 -0.35 9.96
C PRO A 53 5.58 0.81 10.95
N GLY A 54 6.49 1.79 10.80
CA GLY A 54 6.53 2.98 11.66
C GLY A 54 5.34 3.93 11.52
N LEU A 55 4.55 3.82 10.45
CA LEU A 55 3.32 4.58 10.23
C LEU A 55 2.06 3.81 10.63
N ASN A 56 2.19 2.56 11.05
CA ASN A 56 1.04 1.75 11.45
C ASN A 56 0.51 2.22 12.81
N LEU A 57 -0.60 2.94 12.78
CA LEU A 57 -1.20 3.55 13.96
C LEU A 57 -2.19 2.60 14.65
N PRO A 58 -2.36 2.71 15.99
CA PRO A 58 -3.22 1.79 16.75
C PRO A 58 -4.74 2.03 16.55
N PHE A 59 -5.13 3.05 15.81
CA PHE A 59 -6.55 3.41 15.67
C PHE A 59 -7.17 3.03 14.33
N HIS A 60 -6.49 2.29 13.49
CA HIS A 60 -7.13 1.80 12.27
C HIS A 60 -8.20 0.76 12.64
N LEU A 61 -9.28 0.78 11.89
CA LEU A 61 -10.31 -0.25 12.02
C LEU A 61 -9.69 -1.60 11.66
N LYS A 62 -9.31 -2.37 12.67
CA LYS A 62 -8.93 -3.77 12.44
C LYS A 62 -10.18 -4.49 11.94
N THR A 63 -10.22 -4.78 10.66
CA THR A 63 -11.03 -5.88 10.18
C THR A 63 -10.40 -7.15 10.74
N VAL A 64 -10.93 -7.59 11.89
CA VAL A 64 -10.39 -8.72 12.64
C VAL A 64 -10.39 -9.95 11.74
N GLY A 65 -9.18 -10.38 11.33
CA GLY A 65 -8.96 -11.77 10.92
C GLY A 65 -9.36 -12.19 9.52
N THR A 66 -9.76 -11.30 8.63
CA THR A 66 -9.92 -11.66 7.22
C THR A 66 -8.57 -11.61 6.52
N ALA A 67 -7.98 -12.78 6.32
CA ALA A 67 -6.86 -12.90 5.41
C ALA A 67 -7.27 -12.32 4.04
N VAL A 68 -6.44 -11.46 3.47
CA VAL A 68 -6.68 -10.92 2.12
C VAL A 68 -6.77 -12.11 1.15
N PRO A 69 -7.87 -12.28 0.41
CA PRO A 69 -7.99 -13.38 -0.55
C PRO A 69 -6.83 -13.36 -1.54
N LYS A 70 -6.34 -14.51 -1.94
CA LYS A 70 -5.27 -14.62 -2.95
C LYS A 70 -5.89 -14.68 -4.34
N THR A 71 -6.39 -13.57 -4.82
CA THR A 71 -6.94 -13.45 -6.17
C THR A 71 -6.03 -12.59 -7.05
N PRO A 72 -6.10 -12.70 -8.38
CA PRO A 72 -5.36 -11.82 -9.29
C PRO A 72 -5.64 -10.33 -9.04
N LEU A 73 -6.87 -10.00 -8.65
CA LEU A 73 -7.24 -8.62 -8.30
C LEU A 73 -6.53 -8.14 -7.03
N THR A 74 -6.51 -8.95 -5.97
CA THR A 74 -5.87 -8.56 -4.72
C THR A 74 -4.35 -8.50 -4.84
N GLU A 75 -3.76 -9.33 -5.70
CA GLU A 75 -2.33 -9.23 -6.03
C GLU A 75 -2.03 -7.90 -6.75
N LEU A 76 -2.81 -7.55 -7.76
CA LEU A 76 -2.70 -6.28 -8.46
C LEU A 76 -2.89 -5.10 -7.50
N GLN A 77 -3.91 -5.14 -6.64
CA GLN A 77 -4.16 -4.10 -5.63
C GLN A 77 -2.96 -3.93 -4.69
N ALA A 78 -2.36 -5.02 -4.23
CA ALA A 78 -1.20 -4.97 -3.34
C ALA A 78 0.03 -4.36 -4.03
N LEU A 79 0.27 -4.69 -5.30
CA LEU A 79 1.36 -4.10 -6.08
C LEU A 79 1.13 -2.60 -6.32
N CYS A 80 -0.07 -2.22 -6.72
CA CYS A 80 -0.44 -0.81 -6.92
C CYS A 80 -0.33 0.00 -5.62
N PHE A 81 -0.71 -0.59 -4.50
CA PHE A 81 -0.60 0.04 -3.18
C PHE A 81 0.87 0.32 -2.83
N VAL A 82 1.78 -0.65 -3.03
CA VAL A 82 3.22 -0.45 -2.79
C VAL A 82 3.79 0.65 -3.69
N VAL A 83 3.41 0.70 -4.97
CA VAL A 83 3.84 1.77 -5.88
C VAL A 83 3.39 3.13 -5.38
N HIS A 84 2.14 3.24 -4.92
CA HIS A 84 1.59 4.48 -4.39
C HIS A 84 2.33 4.95 -3.13
N GLU A 85 2.54 4.05 -2.17
CA GLU A 85 3.25 4.35 -0.92
C GLU A 85 4.72 4.74 -1.15
N LEU A 86 5.41 4.06 -2.09
CA LEU A 86 6.76 4.44 -2.48
C LEU A 86 6.80 5.80 -3.20
N GLY A 87 5.79 6.11 -4.01
CA GLY A 87 5.65 7.42 -4.63
C GLY A 87 5.53 8.53 -3.59
N LEU A 88 4.63 8.38 -2.62
CA LEU A 88 4.46 9.33 -1.51
C LEU A 88 5.74 9.48 -0.67
N TYR A 89 6.47 8.39 -0.46
CA TYR A 89 7.76 8.42 0.24
C TYR A 89 8.79 9.24 -0.54
N LEU A 90 8.92 9.00 -1.85
CA LEU A 90 9.89 9.66 -2.72
C LEU A 90 9.61 11.16 -2.91
N ASP A 91 8.36 11.60 -2.76
CA ASP A 91 8.00 13.03 -2.80
C ASP A 91 8.75 13.84 -1.71
N THR A 92 9.12 13.19 -0.61
CA THR A 92 9.85 13.80 0.50
C THR A 92 11.28 13.29 0.66
N HIS A 93 11.65 12.20 -0.02
CA HIS A 93 12.95 11.52 0.08
C HIS A 93 13.52 11.21 -1.31
N GLN A 94 13.54 12.20 -2.18
CA GLN A 94 13.91 12.06 -3.60
C GLN A 94 15.32 11.50 -3.84
N ASP A 95 16.23 11.63 -2.88
CA ASP A 95 17.62 11.17 -2.97
C ASP A 95 17.82 9.72 -2.51
N ASP A 96 16.75 9.04 -2.04
CA ASP A 96 16.79 7.64 -1.62
C ASP A 96 16.81 6.70 -2.82
N GLN A 97 18.01 6.30 -3.24
CA GLN A 97 18.22 5.45 -4.41
C GLN A 97 17.68 4.03 -4.22
N GLU A 98 17.64 3.52 -3.00
CA GLU A 98 17.07 2.20 -2.70
C GLU A 98 15.54 2.23 -2.89
N ALA A 99 14.88 3.24 -2.36
CA ALA A 99 13.45 3.43 -2.53
C ALA A 99 13.08 3.65 -4.00
N PHE A 100 13.89 4.41 -4.73
CA PHE A 100 13.68 4.63 -6.16
C PHE A 100 13.83 3.35 -6.99
N ALA A 101 14.83 2.53 -6.70
CA ALA A 101 15.00 1.24 -7.37
C ALA A 101 13.82 0.29 -7.08
N LEU A 102 13.29 0.30 -5.85
CA LEU A 102 12.09 -0.45 -5.50
C LEU A 102 10.85 0.07 -6.23
N PHE A 103 10.68 1.38 -6.30
CA PHE A 103 9.58 2.01 -7.05
C PHE A 103 9.59 1.58 -8.52
N GLN A 104 10.75 1.62 -9.19
CA GLN A 104 10.89 1.15 -10.58
C GLN A 104 10.51 -0.33 -10.71
N LYS A 105 11.02 -1.18 -9.82
CA LYS A 105 10.71 -2.62 -9.82
C LYS A 105 9.23 -2.89 -9.64
N TYR A 106 8.60 -2.28 -8.62
CA TYR A 106 7.19 -2.52 -8.34
C TYR A 106 6.27 -1.90 -9.39
N SER A 107 6.66 -0.78 -10.01
CA SER A 107 5.92 -0.19 -11.14
C SER A 107 5.88 -1.15 -12.33
N ALA A 108 7.01 -1.77 -12.68
CA ALA A 108 7.05 -2.76 -13.76
C ALA A 108 6.22 -4.02 -13.45
N LEU A 109 6.26 -4.50 -12.19
CA LEU A 109 5.45 -5.64 -11.75
C LEU A 109 3.95 -5.30 -11.77
N ALA A 110 3.56 -4.13 -11.29
CA ALA A 110 2.16 -3.69 -11.29
C ALA A 110 1.60 -3.57 -12.72
N GLU A 111 2.38 -3.03 -13.66
CA GLU A 111 1.94 -2.91 -15.05
C GLU A 111 1.81 -4.29 -15.72
N SER A 112 2.75 -5.22 -15.45
CA SER A 112 2.65 -6.60 -15.93
C SER A 112 1.44 -7.33 -15.33
N ALA A 113 1.19 -7.20 -14.03
CA ALA A 113 0.05 -7.79 -13.37
C ALA A 113 -1.27 -7.20 -13.88
N ARG A 114 -1.32 -5.89 -14.16
CA ARG A 114 -2.48 -5.22 -14.75
C ARG A 114 -2.78 -5.76 -16.14
N ALA A 115 -1.76 -5.90 -16.99
CA ALA A 115 -1.94 -6.44 -18.33
C ALA A 115 -2.49 -7.87 -18.28
N ALA A 116 -1.92 -8.73 -17.44
CA ALA A 116 -2.39 -10.11 -17.25
C ALA A 116 -3.82 -10.17 -16.67
N TYR A 117 -4.18 -9.24 -15.78
CA TYR A 117 -5.54 -9.15 -15.24
C TYR A 117 -6.53 -8.75 -16.34
N VAL A 118 -6.23 -7.71 -17.11
CA VAL A 118 -7.11 -7.23 -18.19
C VAL A 118 -7.34 -8.31 -19.24
N GLU A 119 -6.30 -9.05 -19.61
CA GLU A 119 -6.40 -10.16 -20.57
C GLU A 119 -7.35 -11.27 -20.10
N ARG A 120 -7.38 -11.54 -18.78
CA ARG A 120 -8.15 -12.67 -18.21
C ARG A 120 -9.52 -12.28 -17.71
N CYS A 121 -9.65 -11.10 -17.11
CA CYS A 121 -10.79 -10.71 -16.30
C CYS A 121 -11.59 -9.54 -16.89
N GLY A 122 -11.03 -8.85 -17.89
CA GLY A 122 -11.66 -7.71 -18.54
C GLY A 122 -11.08 -6.36 -18.17
N PRO A 123 -11.62 -5.29 -18.76
CA PRO A 123 -11.04 -3.94 -18.69
C PRO A 123 -11.13 -3.34 -17.28
N LEU A 124 -10.02 -2.76 -16.80
CA LEU A 124 -9.93 -1.98 -15.57
C LEU A 124 -10.04 -0.46 -15.81
N ARG A 125 -9.78 -0.04 -17.03
CA ARG A 125 -9.93 1.36 -17.49
C ARG A 125 -10.73 1.34 -18.78
N GLN A 126 -11.44 2.43 -19.06
CA GLN A 126 -12.19 2.57 -20.31
C GLN A 126 -11.31 2.34 -21.54
N MET A 127 -10.04 2.76 -21.49
CA MET A 127 -9.08 2.58 -22.58
C MET A 127 -8.74 1.10 -22.82
N ASP A 128 -8.82 0.24 -21.81
CA ASP A 128 -8.52 -1.19 -21.95
C ASP A 128 -9.55 -1.88 -22.84
N ALA A 129 -10.81 -1.40 -22.85
CA ALA A 129 -11.87 -1.90 -23.72
C ALA A 129 -11.67 -1.57 -25.23
N ALA A 130 -10.68 -0.73 -25.56
CA ALA A 130 -10.36 -0.44 -26.96
C ALA A 130 -9.66 -1.60 -27.68
N ALA A 131 -9.15 -2.57 -26.95
CA ALA A 131 -8.53 -3.78 -27.49
C ALA A 131 -9.53 -4.90 -27.79
N ASP A 132 -10.79 -4.78 -27.34
CA ASP A 132 -11.84 -5.76 -27.51
C ASP A 132 -12.55 -5.59 -28.86
N ASP A 133 -13.19 -6.66 -29.34
CA ASP A 133 -13.97 -6.63 -30.59
C ASP A 133 -15.23 -5.74 -30.50
N ARG A 134 -15.68 -5.44 -29.29
CA ARG A 134 -16.81 -4.56 -28.99
C ARG A 134 -16.53 -3.74 -27.71
N TYR A 135 -17.31 -2.70 -27.49
CA TYR A 135 -17.19 -1.88 -26.31
C TYR A 135 -17.73 -2.58 -25.05
N THR A 136 -16.85 -3.25 -24.31
CA THR A 136 -17.16 -4.08 -23.15
C THR A 136 -17.21 -3.31 -21.84
N TRP A 137 -16.79 -2.05 -21.83
CA TRP A 137 -16.70 -1.22 -20.61
C TRP A 137 -18.01 -1.11 -19.83
N LEU A 138 -19.14 -1.20 -20.51
CA LEU A 138 -20.46 -1.12 -19.88
C LEU A 138 -21.03 -2.48 -19.46
N ASP A 139 -20.31 -3.58 -19.71
CA ASP A 139 -20.72 -4.89 -19.24
C ASP A 139 -20.57 -4.95 -17.71
N GLY A 140 -21.59 -5.47 -17.03
CA GLY A 140 -21.58 -5.62 -15.57
C GLY A 140 -20.66 -6.75 -15.09
N PRO A 141 -20.56 -6.92 -13.77
CA PRO A 141 -21.37 -6.25 -12.75
C PRO A 141 -20.79 -4.88 -12.35
N TRP A 142 -21.66 -3.91 -12.16
CA TRP A 142 -21.27 -2.65 -11.57
C TRP A 142 -21.01 -2.81 -10.07
N PRO A 143 -20.20 -1.94 -9.41
CA PRO A 143 -19.89 -2.06 -7.99
C PRO A 143 -21.12 -2.14 -7.07
N TRP A 144 -22.22 -1.52 -7.46
CA TRP A 144 -23.49 -1.52 -6.71
C TRP A 144 -24.39 -2.72 -7.04
N GLU A 145 -24.07 -3.51 -8.05
CA GLU A 145 -24.78 -4.73 -8.42
C GLU A 145 -24.17 -5.99 -7.79
N SER A 146 -22.89 -5.88 -7.35
CA SER A 146 -22.22 -6.99 -6.69
C SER A 146 -22.87 -7.24 -5.32
N THR A 147 -23.39 -8.43 -5.11
CA THR A 147 -23.78 -8.89 -3.77
C THR A 147 -22.51 -9.14 -2.95
N ALA A 148 -22.49 -8.65 -1.70
CA ALA A 148 -21.37 -8.84 -0.80
C ALA A 148 -21.00 -10.33 -0.71
N GLY A 149 -19.80 -10.70 -1.17
CA GLY A 149 -19.30 -12.07 -1.20
C GLY A 149 -19.24 -12.76 -2.58
N GLN A 150 -19.74 -12.16 -3.64
CA GLN A 150 -19.41 -12.62 -4.99
C GLN A 150 -18.01 -12.07 -5.36
N GLU A 151 -17.01 -12.92 -5.19
CA GLU A 151 -15.73 -12.73 -5.86
C GLU A 151 -15.98 -12.83 -7.36
N VAL A 152 -15.50 -11.86 -8.13
CA VAL A 152 -15.44 -11.99 -9.58
C VAL A 152 -14.43 -13.08 -9.85
N GLU A 153 -14.91 -14.30 -10.05
CA GLU A 153 -14.07 -15.40 -10.53
C GLU A 153 -13.69 -15.07 -11.98
N CYS A 154 -12.41 -14.82 -12.14
CA CYS A 154 -11.82 -14.68 -13.46
C CYS A 154 -11.43 -16.05 -14.03
#